data_3246df32136c0a920e21a0e7ca9ef432
#
_entry.id   3246df32136c0a920e21a0e7ca9ef432
#
_cell.length_a   1.000
_cell.length_b   1.000
_cell.length_c   1.000
_cell.angle_alpha   90.00
_cell.angle_beta   90.00
_cell.angle_gamma   90.00
#
_symmetry.space_group_name_H-M   'P 1'
#
loop_
_entity.id
_entity.type
_entity.pdbx_description
1 polymer ?
#
loop_
_entity_poly.entity_id
_entity_poly.type
_entity_poly.pdbx_seq_one_letter_code
_entity_poly.pdbx_strand_id
1 'polypeptide(L)'
;EGYTRQRVVSTSATPIPLAAGNVGNGVEIQDIKRIFDNFVFDRYSAVSADKEYSDFEQQTLDQLSTYFPEIDGVGIKSDMATYYGMWQTFADNPENDSIKIALVEQTQTLSQHISQTVELVENLQSQMNEQLVVNVNQVNELAEELAGLNIQIEVSETTSGYSAND
;
A
#
# COMPACT_ATOMS: atom_id res chain seq x y z
N GLU A 1 -0.96 21.64 0.25
CA GLU A 1 0.05 20.82 -0.45
C GLU A 1 0.92 21.70 -1.35
N GLY A 2 2.21 21.40 -1.51
CA GLY A 2 3.17 22.21 -2.30
C GLY A 2 3.92 23.29 -1.53
N TYR A 3 3.67 23.48 -0.22
CA TYR A 3 4.46 24.42 0.58
C TYR A 3 5.85 23.85 0.86
N THR A 4 6.86 24.61 0.47
CA THR A 4 8.26 24.34 0.79
C THR A 4 8.84 25.49 1.59
N ARG A 5 9.41 25.20 2.77
CA ARG A 5 10.08 26.21 3.58
C ARG A 5 11.37 26.65 2.90
N GLN A 6 11.51 27.94 2.70
CA GLN A 6 12.70 28.56 2.07
C GLN A 6 13.42 29.47 3.04
N ARG A 7 14.73 29.63 2.86
CA ARG A 7 15.59 30.54 3.59
C ARG A 7 16.34 31.42 2.60
N VAL A 8 16.21 32.73 2.76
CA VAL A 8 17.00 33.70 2.00
C VAL A 8 18.43 33.73 2.57
N VAL A 9 19.41 33.61 1.70
CA VAL A 9 20.82 33.82 1.99
C VAL A 9 21.19 35.18 1.42
N SER A 10 21.60 36.10 2.30
CA SER A 10 21.93 37.46 1.92
C SER A 10 23.36 37.83 2.35
N THR A 11 23.95 38.70 1.58
CA THR A 11 25.29 39.28 1.86
C THR A 11 25.19 40.79 1.84
N SER A 12 26.18 41.46 2.44
CA SER A 12 26.31 42.92 2.35
C SER A 12 26.66 43.34 0.92
N ALA A 13 25.86 44.23 0.35
CA ALA A 13 26.19 44.82 -0.95
C ALA A 13 27.51 45.59 -0.88
N THR A 14 28.22 45.72 -2.01
CA THR A 14 29.51 46.44 -2.08
C THR A 14 29.32 47.89 -1.59
N PRO A 15 30.09 48.31 -0.58
CA PRO A 15 30.01 49.66 -0.05
C PRO A 15 30.29 50.73 -1.12
N ILE A 16 29.63 51.85 -1.04
CA ILE A 16 29.90 53.02 -1.90
C ILE A 16 31.07 53.81 -1.29
N PRO A 17 32.19 53.95 -1.98
CA PRO A 17 33.31 54.76 -1.49
C PRO A 17 32.99 56.26 -1.67
N LEU A 18 33.02 57.02 -0.60
CA LEU A 18 32.92 58.46 -0.57
C LEU A 18 34.17 59.07 0.01
N ALA A 19 34.44 60.38 -0.24
CA ALA A 19 35.57 61.09 0.30
C ALA A 19 35.67 61.09 1.84
N ALA A 20 34.54 60.94 2.51
CA ALA A 20 34.42 60.85 3.97
C ALA A 20 34.46 59.43 4.54
N GLY A 21 34.59 58.39 3.68
CA GLY A 21 34.59 56.98 4.08
C GLY A 21 33.60 56.12 3.30
N ASN A 22 33.55 54.84 3.57
CA ASN A 22 32.66 53.89 2.89
C ASN A 22 31.25 53.94 3.51
N VAL A 23 30.24 54.11 2.67
CA VAL A 23 28.81 54.06 3.06
C VAL A 23 28.20 52.70 2.65
N GLY A 24 27.48 52.09 3.58
CA GLY A 24 26.79 50.84 3.31
C GLY A 24 25.74 50.98 2.18
N ASN A 25 25.69 50.00 1.28
CA ASN A 25 24.80 49.96 0.13
C ASN A 25 23.64 48.92 0.32
N GLY A 26 23.35 48.55 1.56
CA GLY A 26 22.29 47.61 1.84
C GLY A 26 22.72 46.12 1.80
N VAL A 27 21.78 45.28 1.49
CA VAL A 27 21.92 43.81 1.46
C VAL A 27 21.52 43.30 0.09
N GLU A 28 22.30 42.38 -0.44
CA GLU A 28 22.03 41.69 -1.69
C GLU A 28 21.61 40.25 -1.41
N ILE A 29 20.58 39.77 -2.04
CA ILE A 29 20.13 38.38 -1.94
C ILE A 29 21.04 37.58 -2.86
N GLN A 30 21.80 36.63 -2.27
CA GLN A 30 22.70 35.75 -3.03
C GLN A 30 21.98 34.49 -3.48
N ASP A 31 21.05 33.98 -2.63
CA ASP A 31 20.44 32.70 -2.88
C ASP A 31 19.16 32.54 -2.05
N ILE A 32 18.25 31.70 -2.50
CA ILE A 32 17.06 31.29 -1.78
C ILE A 32 17.11 29.76 -1.65
N LYS A 33 17.53 29.26 -0.49
CA LYS A 33 17.69 27.83 -0.25
C LYS A 33 16.43 27.20 0.30
N ARG A 34 16.07 26.07 -0.26
CA ARG A 34 15.03 25.19 0.26
C ARG A 34 15.54 24.49 1.53
N ILE A 35 14.72 24.47 2.58
CA ILE A 35 15.02 23.71 3.80
C ILE A 35 14.33 22.38 3.67
N PHE A 36 15.11 21.35 3.36
CA PHE A 36 14.67 19.98 3.24
C PHE A 36 15.52 19.10 4.17
N ASP A 37 14.86 18.21 4.92
CA ASP A 37 15.51 17.27 5.81
C ASP A 37 15.38 15.86 5.20
N ASN A 38 16.44 15.43 4.52
CA ASN A 38 16.50 14.12 3.88
C ASN A 38 16.28 12.98 4.89
N PHE A 39 16.83 13.09 6.09
CA PHE A 39 16.69 12.03 7.10
C PHE A 39 15.24 11.84 7.52
N VAL A 40 14.52 12.95 7.75
CA VAL A 40 13.10 12.90 8.12
C VAL A 40 12.27 12.36 6.94
N PHE A 41 12.59 12.77 5.71
CA PHE A 41 11.90 12.29 4.51
C PHE A 41 12.10 10.80 4.28
N ASP A 42 13.33 10.31 4.36
CA ASP A 42 13.66 8.88 4.17
C ASP A 42 12.96 8.02 5.23
N ARG A 43 12.97 8.51 6.48
CA ARG A 43 12.27 7.83 7.58
C ARG A 43 10.77 7.83 7.38
N TYR A 44 10.20 8.94 6.95
CA TYR A 44 8.76 9.04 6.64
C TYR A 44 8.38 8.08 5.52
N SER A 45 9.17 8.04 4.44
CA SER A 45 8.94 7.16 3.29
C SER A 45 8.99 5.69 3.70
N ALA A 46 9.99 5.30 4.51
CA ALA A 46 10.11 3.93 5.00
C ALA A 46 8.92 3.52 5.89
N VAL A 47 8.56 4.37 6.87
CA VAL A 47 7.42 4.08 7.77
C VAL A 47 6.09 4.09 7.01
N SER A 48 5.92 4.97 6.00
CA SER A 48 4.74 4.95 5.15
C SER A 48 4.63 3.66 4.35
N ALA A 49 5.74 3.18 3.77
CA ALA A 49 5.75 1.92 3.04
C ALA A 49 5.40 0.72 3.94
N ASP A 50 5.99 0.65 5.14
CA ASP A 50 5.68 -0.40 6.13
C ASP A 50 4.22 -0.35 6.57
N LYS A 51 3.67 0.87 6.76
CA LYS A 51 2.26 1.05 7.11
C LYS A 51 1.35 0.54 6.00
N GLU A 52 1.55 0.98 4.77
CA GLU A 52 0.71 0.57 3.62
C GLU A 52 0.79 -0.94 3.37
N TYR A 53 1.97 -1.55 3.55
CA TYR A 53 2.12 -2.99 3.49
C TYR A 53 1.28 -3.70 4.56
N SER A 54 1.36 -3.24 5.81
CA SER A 54 0.62 -3.83 6.94
C SER A 54 -0.89 -3.64 6.80
N ASP A 55 -1.33 -2.47 6.34
CA ASP A 55 -2.74 -2.18 6.09
C ASP A 55 -3.31 -3.08 4.96
N PHE A 56 -2.53 -3.29 3.89
CA PHE A 56 -2.91 -4.19 2.80
C PHE A 56 -3.00 -5.65 3.26
N GLU A 57 -2.00 -6.12 4.05
CA GLU A 57 -2.00 -7.46 4.63
C GLU A 57 -3.21 -7.67 5.54
N GLN A 58 -3.50 -6.72 6.43
CA GLN A 58 -4.66 -6.77 7.32
C GLN A 58 -5.96 -6.84 6.53
N GLN A 59 -6.17 -5.96 5.54
CA GLN A 59 -7.37 -5.95 4.71
C GLN A 59 -7.56 -7.29 3.98
N THR A 60 -6.48 -7.86 3.46
CA THR A 60 -6.52 -9.15 2.77
C THR A 60 -6.89 -10.28 3.72
N LEU A 61 -6.29 -10.31 4.93
CA LEU A 61 -6.62 -11.30 5.96
C LEU A 61 -8.05 -11.14 6.49
N ASP A 62 -8.51 -9.91 6.69
CA ASP A 62 -9.88 -9.62 7.10
C ASP A 62 -10.88 -10.13 6.05
N GLN A 63 -10.61 -9.89 4.77
CA GLN A 63 -11.43 -10.42 3.68
C GLN A 63 -11.38 -11.94 3.62
N LEU A 64 -10.20 -12.54 3.72
CA LEU A 64 -10.03 -14.00 3.75
C LEU A 64 -10.79 -14.62 4.92
N SER A 65 -10.76 -13.99 6.10
CA SER A 65 -11.45 -14.49 7.30
C SER A 65 -12.97 -14.60 7.12
N THR A 66 -13.56 -13.77 6.25
CA THR A 66 -15.00 -13.83 5.96
C THR A 66 -15.40 -15.09 5.19
N TYR A 67 -14.44 -15.74 4.50
CA TYR A 67 -14.68 -16.98 3.74
C TYR A 67 -14.61 -18.23 4.62
N PHE A 68 -14.15 -18.08 5.87
CA PHE A 68 -14.09 -19.14 6.87
C PHE A 68 -14.90 -18.76 8.12
N PRO A 69 -16.22 -18.63 8.00
CA PRO A 69 -17.07 -18.28 9.13
C PRO A 69 -17.19 -19.48 10.08
N GLU A 70 -16.31 -19.55 11.08
CA GLU A 70 -16.31 -20.58 12.12
C GLU A 70 -17.04 -20.08 13.39
N ILE A 71 -18.25 -19.53 13.21
CA ILE A 71 -19.03 -18.92 14.29
C ILE A 71 -20.28 -19.75 14.56
N ASP A 72 -20.52 -20.11 15.82
CA ASP A 72 -21.78 -20.70 16.34
C ASP A 72 -22.31 -21.94 15.57
N GLY A 73 -21.42 -22.86 15.22
CA GLY A 73 -21.83 -24.09 14.55
C GLY A 73 -22.03 -23.98 13.04
N VAL A 74 -21.56 -22.90 12.44
CA VAL A 74 -21.53 -22.69 10.98
C VAL A 74 -20.09 -22.74 10.50
N GLY A 75 -19.84 -23.36 9.35
CA GLY A 75 -18.52 -23.42 8.72
C GLY A 75 -18.02 -24.84 8.48
N ILE A 76 -16.88 -24.95 7.76
CA ILE A 76 -16.31 -26.24 7.35
C ILE A 76 -15.98 -27.12 8.55
N LYS A 77 -15.48 -26.54 9.64
CA LYS A 77 -15.19 -27.29 10.89
C LYS A 77 -16.43 -27.92 11.48
N SER A 78 -17.55 -27.19 11.52
CA SER A 78 -18.83 -27.69 12.00
C SER A 78 -19.36 -28.80 11.09
N ASP A 79 -19.29 -28.63 9.77
CA ASP A 79 -19.71 -29.64 8.80
C ASP A 79 -18.86 -30.91 8.89
N MET A 80 -17.55 -30.77 9.09
CA MET A 80 -16.66 -31.92 9.35
C MET A 80 -17.01 -32.65 10.66
N ALA A 81 -17.29 -31.92 11.72
CA ALA A 81 -17.71 -32.54 12.99
C ALA A 81 -19.02 -33.30 12.83
N THR A 82 -19.99 -32.73 12.12
CA THR A 82 -21.27 -33.37 11.79
C THR A 82 -21.04 -34.62 10.93
N TYR A 83 -20.20 -34.52 9.90
CA TYR A 83 -19.87 -35.64 9.02
C TYR A 83 -19.27 -36.82 9.79
N TYR A 84 -18.28 -36.58 10.66
CA TYR A 84 -17.68 -37.65 11.48
C TYR A 84 -18.66 -38.19 12.52
N GLY A 85 -19.54 -37.36 13.09
CA GLY A 85 -20.60 -37.80 13.99
C GLY A 85 -21.60 -38.71 13.29
N MET A 86 -21.93 -38.42 12.03
CA MET A 86 -22.82 -39.28 11.22
C MET A 86 -22.17 -40.63 10.87
N TRP A 87 -20.84 -40.66 10.63
CA TRP A 87 -20.13 -41.92 10.46
C TRP A 87 -20.19 -42.79 11.71
N GLN A 88 -20.09 -42.20 12.89
CA GLN A 88 -20.25 -42.92 14.16
C GLN A 88 -21.66 -43.46 14.33
N THR A 89 -22.69 -42.68 14.03
CA THR A 89 -24.09 -43.09 14.06
C THR A 89 -24.37 -44.22 13.06
N PHE A 90 -23.77 -44.17 11.87
CA PHE A 90 -23.87 -45.23 10.86
C PHE A 90 -23.19 -46.53 11.32
N ALA A 91 -22.03 -46.43 11.96
CA ALA A 91 -21.31 -47.60 12.51
C ALA A 91 -22.15 -48.33 13.56
N ASP A 92 -22.90 -47.59 14.39
CA ASP A 92 -23.77 -48.16 15.42
C ASP A 92 -25.04 -48.77 14.81
N ASN A 93 -25.51 -48.33 13.64
CA ASN A 93 -26.76 -48.80 12.99
C ASN A 93 -26.60 -48.96 11.46
N PRO A 94 -25.77 -49.91 10.99
CA PRO A 94 -25.37 -50.00 9.59
C PRO A 94 -26.48 -50.43 8.64
N GLU A 95 -27.57 -51.03 9.15
CA GLU A 95 -28.71 -51.48 8.38
C GLU A 95 -29.78 -50.39 8.17
N ASN A 96 -29.61 -49.23 8.79
CA ASN A 96 -30.60 -48.15 8.70
C ASN A 96 -30.36 -47.29 7.44
N ASP A 97 -31.26 -47.43 6.45
CA ASP A 97 -31.17 -46.71 5.17
C ASP A 97 -31.31 -45.18 5.32
N SER A 98 -32.06 -44.72 6.32
CA SER A 98 -32.21 -43.28 6.57
C SER A 98 -30.90 -42.66 7.03
N ILE A 99 -30.09 -43.38 7.82
CA ILE A 99 -28.76 -42.92 8.25
C ILE A 99 -27.81 -42.89 7.06
N LYS A 100 -27.85 -43.86 6.16
CA LYS A 100 -27.05 -43.88 4.93
C LYS A 100 -27.35 -42.67 4.05
N ILE A 101 -28.64 -42.37 3.84
CA ILE A 101 -29.10 -41.22 3.05
C ILE A 101 -28.58 -39.92 3.70
N ALA A 102 -28.77 -39.73 5.00
CA ALA A 102 -28.35 -38.55 5.72
C ALA A 102 -26.79 -38.35 5.65
N LEU A 103 -26.02 -39.45 5.74
CA LEU A 103 -24.56 -39.39 5.58
C LEU A 103 -24.16 -38.96 4.17
N VAL A 104 -24.83 -39.45 3.12
CA VAL A 104 -24.59 -39.02 1.74
C VAL A 104 -24.91 -37.54 1.57
N GLU A 105 -26.04 -37.06 2.07
CA GLU A 105 -26.43 -35.65 2.03
C GLU A 105 -25.42 -34.75 2.74
N GLN A 106 -24.98 -35.15 3.94
CA GLN A 106 -23.94 -34.40 4.67
C GLN A 106 -22.61 -34.39 3.93
N THR A 107 -22.23 -35.48 3.28
CA THR A 107 -21.04 -35.56 2.43
C THR A 107 -21.10 -34.56 1.27
N GLN A 108 -22.28 -34.49 0.63
CA GLN A 108 -22.51 -33.51 -0.45
C GLN A 108 -22.42 -32.06 0.07
N THR A 109 -23.07 -31.79 1.20
CA THR A 109 -23.04 -30.46 1.85
C THR A 109 -21.60 -30.03 2.17
N LEU A 110 -20.83 -30.87 2.82
CA LEU A 110 -19.43 -30.62 3.13
C LEU A 110 -18.60 -30.39 1.87
N SER A 111 -18.79 -31.23 0.84
CA SER A 111 -18.08 -31.10 -0.43
C SER A 111 -18.40 -29.78 -1.14
N GLN A 112 -19.68 -29.40 -1.16
CA GLN A 112 -20.11 -28.12 -1.72
C GLN A 112 -19.52 -26.92 -0.98
N HIS A 113 -19.53 -26.94 0.36
CA HIS A 113 -18.96 -25.88 1.19
C HIS A 113 -17.47 -25.72 0.94
N ILE A 114 -16.72 -26.84 0.90
CA ILE A 114 -15.29 -26.81 0.59
C ILE A 114 -15.06 -26.21 -0.81
N SER A 115 -15.80 -26.69 -1.82
CA SER A 115 -15.65 -26.20 -3.20
C SER A 115 -15.93 -24.71 -3.32
N GLN A 116 -17.00 -24.22 -2.68
CA GLN A 116 -17.35 -22.80 -2.66
C GLN A 116 -16.27 -21.95 -1.97
N THR A 117 -15.72 -22.44 -0.85
CA THR A 117 -14.64 -21.73 -0.14
C THR A 117 -13.38 -21.66 -0.99
N VAL A 118 -13.00 -22.74 -1.67
CA VAL A 118 -11.85 -22.76 -2.60
C VAL A 118 -12.07 -21.73 -3.72
N GLU A 119 -13.24 -21.71 -4.33
CA GLU A 119 -13.57 -20.76 -5.40
C GLU A 119 -13.49 -19.30 -4.93
N LEU A 120 -13.97 -19.01 -3.71
CA LEU A 120 -13.83 -17.67 -3.13
C LEU A 120 -12.37 -17.26 -2.89
N VAL A 121 -11.54 -18.19 -2.43
CA VAL A 121 -10.09 -17.93 -2.24
C VAL A 121 -9.38 -17.73 -3.57
N GLU A 122 -9.69 -18.52 -4.60
CA GLU A 122 -9.13 -18.36 -5.95
C GLU A 122 -9.54 -17.01 -6.57
N ASN A 123 -10.79 -16.59 -6.36
CA ASN A 123 -11.26 -15.29 -6.80
C ASN A 123 -10.52 -14.15 -6.08
N LEU A 124 -10.31 -14.26 -4.77
CA LEU A 124 -9.51 -13.29 -4.02
C LEU A 124 -8.08 -13.21 -4.55
N GLN A 125 -7.44 -14.35 -4.79
CA GLN A 125 -6.09 -14.40 -5.37
C GLN A 125 -6.05 -13.70 -6.74
N SER A 126 -7.05 -13.93 -7.59
CA SER A 126 -7.15 -13.28 -8.90
C SER A 126 -7.27 -11.76 -8.76
N GLN A 127 -8.14 -11.28 -7.86
CA GLN A 127 -8.29 -9.85 -7.57
C GLN A 127 -6.99 -9.22 -7.05
N MET A 128 -6.24 -9.92 -6.18
CA MET A 128 -4.95 -9.44 -5.69
C MET A 128 -3.91 -9.34 -6.83
N ASN A 129 -3.89 -10.30 -7.74
CA ASN A 129 -3.01 -10.26 -8.91
C ASN A 129 -3.37 -9.10 -9.85
N GLU A 130 -4.65 -8.86 -10.10
CA GLU A 130 -5.10 -7.72 -10.90
C GLU A 130 -4.70 -6.38 -10.24
N GLN A 131 -4.88 -6.27 -8.93
CA GLN A 131 -4.47 -5.08 -8.17
C GLN A 131 -2.95 -4.87 -8.24
N LEU A 132 -2.16 -5.95 -8.17
CA LEU A 132 -0.71 -5.88 -8.34
C LEU A 132 -0.32 -5.33 -9.72
N VAL A 133 -0.96 -5.79 -10.79
CA VAL A 133 -0.73 -5.28 -12.15
C VAL A 133 -1.05 -3.78 -12.23
N VAL A 134 -2.17 -3.35 -11.67
CA VAL A 134 -2.56 -1.92 -11.64
C VAL A 134 -1.50 -1.10 -10.89
N ASN A 135 -1.08 -1.56 -9.72
CA ASN A 135 -0.08 -0.86 -8.91
C ASN A 135 1.28 -0.76 -9.62
N VAL A 136 1.73 -1.84 -10.29
CA VAL A 136 2.97 -1.84 -11.07
C VAL A 136 2.89 -0.84 -12.23
N ASN A 137 1.77 -0.80 -12.96
CA ASN A 137 1.57 0.17 -14.04
C ASN A 137 1.61 1.60 -13.50
N GLN A 138 0.96 1.88 -12.37
CA GLN A 138 0.99 3.20 -11.73
C GLN A 138 2.41 3.61 -11.32
N VAL A 139 3.22 2.68 -10.79
CA VAL A 139 4.63 2.95 -10.48
C VAL A 139 5.42 3.30 -11.74
N ASN A 140 5.20 2.59 -12.85
CA ASN A 140 5.86 2.87 -14.12
C ASN A 140 5.46 4.26 -14.67
N GLU A 141 4.18 4.61 -14.62
CA GLU A 141 3.69 5.93 -15.03
C GLU A 141 4.32 7.06 -14.21
N LEU A 142 4.38 6.90 -12.88
CA LEU A 142 5.04 7.87 -11.99
C LEU A 142 6.55 7.98 -12.28
N ALA A 143 7.21 6.88 -12.60
CA ALA A 143 8.62 6.88 -12.96
C ALA A 143 8.88 7.63 -14.28
N GLU A 144 8.01 7.46 -15.29
CA GLU A 144 8.07 8.20 -16.54
C GLU A 144 7.81 9.70 -16.34
N GLU A 145 6.84 10.05 -15.49
CA GLU A 145 6.56 11.44 -15.13
C GLU A 145 7.76 12.10 -14.44
N LEU A 146 8.37 11.42 -13.47
CA LEU A 146 9.58 11.88 -12.79
C LEU A 146 10.75 12.09 -13.76
N ALA A 147 10.95 11.16 -14.70
CA ALA A 147 11.97 11.31 -15.73
C ALA A 147 11.71 12.54 -16.63
N GLY A 148 10.45 12.76 -16.99
CA GLY A 148 10.03 13.94 -17.75
C GLY A 148 10.25 15.27 -17.00
N LEU A 149 9.94 15.30 -15.70
CA LEU A 149 10.16 16.47 -14.84
C LEU A 149 11.67 16.75 -14.69
N ASN A 150 12.51 15.74 -14.52
CA ASN A 150 13.95 15.91 -14.45
C ASN A 150 14.54 16.55 -15.72
N ILE A 151 14.06 16.13 -16.91
CA ILE A 151 14.46 16.76 -18.18
C ILE A 151 14.02 18.24 -18.24
N GLN A 152 12.82 18.55 -17.78
CA GLN A 152 12.32 19.93 -17.74
C GLN A 152 13.14 20.82 -16.80
N ILE A 153 13.54 20.31 -15.64
CA ILE A 153 14.43 20.98 -14.69
C ILE A 153 15.78 21.26 -15.37
N GLU A 154 16.41 20.25 -15.98
CA GLU A 154 17.69 20.39 -16.67
C GLU A 154 17.64 21.46 -17.79
N VAL A 155 16.59 21.46 -18.59
CA VAL A 155 16.37 22.48 -19.64
C VAL A 155 16.18 23.87 -19.02
N SER A 156 15.47 23.98 -17.93
CA SER A 156 15.24 25.26 -17.25
C SER A 156 16.55 25.82 -16.68
N GLU A 157 17.36 24.99 -16.04
CA GLU A 157 18.66 25.38 -15.47
C GLU A 157 19.64 25.83 -16.55
N THR A 158 19.72 25.09 -17.66
CA THR A 158 20.64 25.42 -18.77
C THR A 158 20.22 26.69 -19.52
N THR A 159 18.91 26.97 -19.62
CA THR A 159 18.39 28.11 -20.37
C THR A 159 18.42 29.40 -19.56
N SER A 160 18.13 29.36 -18.27
CA SER A 160 18.01 30.54 -17.42
C SER A 160 19.29 30.91 -16.68
N GLY A 161 20.29 30.02 -16.63
CA GLY A 161 21.47 30.20 -15.77
C GLY A 161 21.11 30.20 -14.26
N TYR A 162 19.89 29.78 -13.96
CA TYR A 162 19.34 29.68 -12.60
C TYR A 162 19.39 28.21 -12.18
N SER A 163 20.07 27.93 -11.07
CA SER A 163 20.04 26.59 -10.49
C SER A 163 18.71 26.38 -9.79
N ALA A 164 18.02 25.30 -10.13
CA ALA A 164 16.81 24.93 -9.41
C ALA A 164 17.18 24.69 -7.94
N ASN A 165 16.37 25.22 -7.07
CA ASN A 165 16.62 25.21 -5.64
C ASN A 165 16.07 23.91 -5.04
N ASP A 166 16.79 22.83 -5.23
CA ASP A 166 16.48 21.49 -4.73
C ASP A 166 16.81 21.34 -3.25
#